data_73e3f69ec1a33281b58838697fbab4b7
#
_entry.id   73e3f69ec1a33281b58838697fbab4b7
#
_cell.length_a   1.000
_cell.length_b   1.000
_cell.length_c   1.000
_cell.angle_alpha   90.00
_cell.angle_beta   90.00
_cell.angle_gamma   90.00
#
_symmetry.space_group_name_H-M   'P 1'
#
loop_
_entity.id
_entity.type
_entity.pdbx_description
1 polymer ?
#
loop_
_entity_poly.entity_id
_entity_poly.type
_entity_poly.pdbx_seq_one_letter_code
_entity_poly.pdbx_strand_id
1 'polypeptide(L)'
;MRAGTRRTLQGFTFFFSTRPAGPPRLGILISRKHAALATDRNRIKRCIREAFRQTQLRLGSLDVLVRPPYGLKTSTETVGRLRACLENLAK
;
A
#
# COMPACT_ATOMS: atom_id res chain seq x y z
N MET A 1 -3.94 -18.55 -0.12
CA MET A 1 -4.08 -17.75 -1.34
C MET A 1 -3.03 -18.17 -2.35
N ARG A 2 -3.45 -18.38 -3.57
CA ARG A 2 -2.50 -18.75 -4.61
C ARG A 2 -2.16 -17.53 -5.45
N ALA A 3 -1.04 -17.63 -6.13
CA ALA A 3 -0.57 -16.60 -7.04
C ALA A 3 -0.29 -15.27 -6.38
N GLY A 4 -0.04 -15.28 -5.08
CA GLY A 4 0.39 -14.07 -4.41
C GLY A 4 1.81 -13.70 -4.80
N THR A 5 2.03 -12.44 -5.04
CA THR A 5 3.34 -11.90 -5.38
C THR A 5 3.76 -10.89 -4.35
N ARG A 6 5.04 -10.86 -4.03
CA ARG A 6 5.60 -9.89 -3.11
C ARG A 6 6.60 -9.02 -3.86
N ARG A 7 6.53 -7.72 -3.62
CA ARG A 7 7.45 -6.78 -4.22
C ARG A 7 7.78 -5.67 -3.23
N THR A 8 9.05 -5.32 -3.14
CA THR A 8 9.49 -4.24 -2.25
C THR A 8 9.93 -3.06 -3.10
N LEU A 9 9.26 -1.92 -2.89
CA LEU A 9 9.54 -0.69 -3.63
C LEU A 9 9.57 0.46 -2.63
N GLN A 10 10.62 1.29 -2.68
CA GLN A 10 10.77 2.47 -1.82
C GLN A 10 10.67 2.14 -0.33
N GLY A 11 11.08 0.94 0.07
CA GLY A 11 11.00 0.49 1.45
C GLY A 11 9.65 -0.10 1.86
N PHE A 12 8.62 0.06 1.03
CA PHE A 12 7.32 -0.57 1.27
C PHE A 12 7.30 -1.96 0.67
N THR A 13 6.66 -2.89 1.37
CA THR A 13 6.46 -4.25 0.85
C THR A 13 5.00 -4.40 0.46
N PHE A 14 4.79 -4.83 -0.78
CA PHE A 14 3.46 -5.02 -1.36
C PHE A 14 3.26 -6.50 -1.61
N PHE A 15 2.18 -7.05 -1.02
CA PHE A 15 1.73 -8.40 -1.31
C PHE A 15 0.47 -8.25 -2.16
N PHE A 16 0.46 -8.84 -3.34
CA PHE A 16 -0.67 -8.64 -4.22
C PHE A 16 -0.98 -9.88 -5.03
N SER A 17 -2.24 -9.99 -5.42
CA SER A 17 -2.72 -11.06 -6.28
C SER A 17 -3.89 -10.56 -7.09
N THR A 18 -4.07 -11.12 -8.27
CA THR A 18 -5.20 -10.77 -9.13
C THR A 18 -6.41 -11.60 -8.77
N ARG A 19 -7.60 -11.02 -8.97
CA ARG A 19 -8.88 -11.70 -8.81
C ARG A 19 -9.58 -11.74 -10.16
N PRO A 20 -10.53 -12.69 -10.34
CA PRO A 20 -11.23 -12.78 -11.62
C PRO A 20 -12.07 -11.54 -11.95
N ALA A 21 -12.62 -10.88 -10.95
CA ALA A 21 -13.49 -9.74 -11.16
C ALA A 21 -13.66 -8.95 -9.87
N GLY A 22 -14.21 -7.75 -9.99
CA GLY A 22 -14.51 -6.90 -8.87
C GLY A 22 -13.53 -5.75 -8.72
N PRO A 23 -13.82 -4.81 -7.82
CA PRO A 23 -12.93 -3.67 -7.60
C PRO A 23 -11.68 -4.10 -6.84
N PRO A 24 -10.61 -3.30 -6.89
CA PRO A 24 -9.41 -3.58 -6.12
C PRO A 24 -9.70 -3.47 -4.62
N ARG A 25 -8.95 -4.22 -3.83
CA ARG A 25 -9.07 -4.19 -2.37
C ARG A 25 -7.73 -3.91 -1.74
N LEU A 26 -7.77 -3.18 -0.64
CA LEU A 26 -6.58 -2.76 0.08
C LEU A 26 -6.59 -3.28 1.50
N GLY A 27 -5.48 -3.87 1.93
CA GLY A 27 -5.20 -4.15 3.34
C GLY A 27 -3.93 -3.46 3.74
N ILE A 28 -3.80 -3.14 5.02
CA ILE A 28 -2.62 -2.47 5.54
C ILE A 28 -2.11 -3.24 6.75
N LEU A 29 -0.84 -3.66 6.67
CA LEU A 29 -0.15 -4.31 7.79
C LEU A 29 0.69 -3.28 8.52
N ILE A 30 0.21 -2.83 9.67
CA ILE A 30 0.95 -1.87 10.49
C ILE A 30 0.75 -2.19 11.96
N SER A 31 1.83 -2.09 12.73
CA SER A 31 1.83 -2.40 14.14
C SER A 31 2.63 -1.34 14.89
N ARG A 32 2.70 -1.47 16.22
CA ARG A 32 3.50 -0.58 17.03
C ARG A 32 4.99 -0.61 16.65
N LYS A 33 5.44 -1.69 16.08
CA LYS A 33 6.83 -1.80 15.61
C LYS A 33 7.11 -0.85 14.45
N HIS A 34 6.08 -0.57 13.64
CA HIS A 34 6.23 0.36 12.51
C HIS A 34 6.22 1.80 12.98
N ALA A 35 5.34 2.12 13.93
CA ALA A 35 5.26 3.45 14.52
C ALA A 35 4.63 3.31 15.89
N ALA A 36 5.33 3.79 16.91
CA ALA A 36 4.91 3.61 18.30
C ALA A 36 3.63 4.38 18.63
N LEU A 37 3.47 5.58 18.06
CA LEU A 37 2.33 6.42 18.35
C LEU A 37 1.16 6.10 17.42
N ALA A 38 -0.04 6.03 18.00
CA ALA A 38 -1.25 5.78 17.22
C ALA A 38 -1.47 6.85 16.16
N THR A 39 -1.14 8.11 16.48
CA THR A 39 -1.27 9.21 15.52
C THR A 39 -0.39 9.00 14.30
N ASP A 40 0.83 8.52 14.51
CA ASP A 40 1.74 8.24 13.40
C ASP A 40 1.23 7.08 12.55
N ARG A 41 0.73 6.03 13.19
CA ARG A 41 0.13 4.91 12.46
C ARG A 41 -1.05 5.36 11.61
N ASN A 42 -1.88 6.25 12.17
CA ASN A 42 -3.03 6.77 11.44
C ASN A 42 -2.61 7.59 10.22
N ARG A 43 -1.55 8.39 10.36
CA ARG A 43 -1.02 9.18 9.24
C ARG A 43 -0.53 8.27 8.12
N ILE A 44 0.20 7.21 8.48
CA ILE A 44 0.70 6.25 7.51
C ILE A 44 -0.47 5.59 6.77
N LYS A 45 -1.49 5.15 7.52
CA LYS A 45 -2.67 4.54 6.94
C LYS A 45 -3.38 5.49 5.98
N ARG A 46 -3.49 6.77 6.34
CA ARG A 46 -4.12 7.77 5.48
C ARG A 46 -3.37 7.92 4.17
N CYS A 47 -2.04 7.98 4.25
CA CYS A 47 -1.22 8.11 3.05
C CYS A 47 -1.43 6.92 2.11
N ILE A 48 -1.45 5.72 2.68
CA ILE A 48 -1.64 4.50 1.89
C ILE A 48 -3.02 4.48 1.25
N ARG A 49 -4.06 4.82 2.03
CA ARG A 49 -5.43 4.86 1.53
C ARG A 49 -5.61 5.90 0.43
N GLU A 50 -5.01 7.07 0.61
CA GLU A 50 -5.13 8.13 -0.38
C GLU A 50 -4.43 7.75 -1.68
N ALA A 51 -3.24 7.16 -1.60
CA ALA A 51 -2.53 6.69 -2.76
C ALA A 51 -3.35 5.61 -3.49
N PHE A 52 -3.93 4.69 -2.73
CA PHE A 52 -4.76 3.63 -3.30
C PHE A 52 -5.98 4.22 -4.00
N ARG A 53 -6.65 5.17 -3.35
CA ARG A 53 -7.83 5.82 -3.93
C ARG A 53 -7.50 6.46 -5.28
N GLN A 54 -6.33 7.08 -5.38
CA GLN A 54 -5.91 7.76 -6.60
C GLN A 54 -5.51 6.80 -7.73
N THR A 55 -5.20 5.55 -7.39
CA THR A 55 -4.74 4.58 -8.38
C THR A 55 -5.71 3.44 -8.61
N GLN A 56 -6.84 3.40 -7.90
CA GLN A 56 -7.70 2.22 -7.90
C GLN A 56 -8.24 1.88 -9.28
N LEU A 57 -8.48 2.86 -10.13
CA LEU A 57 -8.97 2.59 -11.48
C LEU A 57 -7.93 1.88 -12.35
N ARG A 58 -6.67 2.02 -12.03
CA ARG A 58 -5.58 1.39 -12.77
C ARG A 58 -5.23 0.01 -12.25
N LEU A 59 -5.63 -0.29 -11.01
CA LEU A 59 -5.29 -1.56 -10.38
C LEU A 59 -6.18 -2.71 -10.83
N GLY A 60 -7.35 -2.40 -11.36
CA GLY A 60 -8.26 -3.44 -11.80
C GLY A 60 -8.75 -4.29 -10.64
N SER A 61 -8.78 -5.61 -10.81
CA SER A 61 -9.24 -6.54 -9.79
C SER A 61 -8.07 -7.07 -8.95
N LEU A 62 -7.29 -6.18 -8.38
CA LEU A 62 -6.09 -6.52 -7.64
C LEU A 62 -6.34 -6.42 -6.14
N ASP A 63 -5.95 -7.44 -5.40
CA ASP A 63 -5.89 -7.39 -3.94
C ASP A 63 -4.47 -7.01 -3.54
N VAL A 64 -4.34 -5.94 -2.76
CA VAL A 64 -3.04 -5.44 -2.33
C VAL A 64 -3.00 -5.33 -0.82
N LEU A 65 -1.93 -5.86 -0.23
CA LEU A 65 -1.63 -5.72 1.19
C LEU A 65 -0.32 -4.97 1.29
N VAL A 66 -0.33 -3.83 1.97
CA VAL A 66 0.83 -2.94 2.05
C VAL A 66 1.41 -2.97 3.45
N ARG A 67 2.71 -3.22 3.53
CA ARG A 67 3.45 -3.15 4.78
C ARG A 67 4.47 -2.01 4.68
N PRO A 68 4.32 -0.94 5.49
CA PRO A 68 5.28 0.15 5.46
C PRO A 68 6.60 -0.24 6.12
N PRO A 69 7.68 0.48 5.85
CA PRO A 69 8.93 0.25 6.55
C PRO A 69 8.84 0.67 8.01
N TYR A 70 9.66 0.08 8.85
CA TYR A 70 9.74 0.49 10.25
C TYR A 70 10.30 1.90 10.33
N GLY A 71 9.72 2.71 11.23
CA GLY A 71 10.19 4.06 11.45
C GLY A 71 9.87 5.03 10.32
N LEU A 72 8.91 4.70 9.47
CA LEU A 72 8.52 5.59 8.39
C LEU A 72 8.00 6.91 8.94
N LYS A 73 8.52 8.01 8.39
CA LYS A 73 8.02 9.34 8.67
C LYS A 73 7.32 9.86 7.43
N THR A 74 6.05 10.19 7.58
CA THR A 74 5.26 10.68 6.47
C THR A 74 5.61 12.13 6.14
N SER A 75 5.49 12.46 4.86
CA SER A 75 5.71 13.81 4.36
C SER A 75 4.70 14.08 3.27
N THR A 76 4.77 15.29 2.70
CA THR A 76 3.88 15.65 1.60
C THR A 76 4.13 14.79 0.36
N GLU A 77 5.29 14.15 0.27
CA GLU A 77 5.66 13.33 -0.88
C GLU A 77 5.26 11.86 -0.73
N THR A 78 4.86 11.45 0.47
CA THR A 78 4.59 10.03 0.75
C THR A 78 3.50 9.47 -0.14
N VAL A 79 2.40 10.20 -0.31
CA VAL A 79 1.30 9.76 -1.15
C VAL A 79 1.76 9.58 -2.60
N GLY A 80 2.53 10.54 -3.11
CA GLY A 80 3.06 10.46 -4.47
C GLY A 80 3.96 9.27 -4.69
N ARG A 81 4.82 8.97 -3.72
CA ARG A 81 5.69 7.80 -3.79
C ARG A 81 4.90 6.50 -3.80
N LEU A 82 3.90 6.41 -2.90
CA LEU A 82 3.05 5.23 -2.83
C LEU A 82 2.24 5.06 -4.10
N ARG A 83 1.73 6.16 -4.66
CA ARG A 83 1.00 6.11 -5.91
C ARG A 83 1.88 5.57 -7.03
N ALA A 84 3.11 6.03 -7.12
CA ALA A 84 4.05 5.52 -8.13
C ALA A 84 4.32 4.03 -7.96
N CYS A 85 4.46 3.57 -6.70
CA CYS A 85 4.64 2.16 -6.41
C CYS A 85 3.44 1.33 -6.85
N LEU A 86 2.24 1.79 -6.51
CA LEU A 86 1.01 1.08 -6.87
C LEU A 86 0.83 1.03 -8.38
N GLU A 87 1.14 2.11 -9.07
CA GLU A 87 1.07 2.13 -10.53
C GLU A 87 2.06 1.15 -11.14
N ASN A 88 3.21 0.98 -10.51
CA ASN A 88 4.21 0.01 -10.94
C ASN A 88 3.68 -1.41 -10.83
N LEU A 89 2.93 -1.72 -9.76
CA LEU A 89 2.33 -3.04 -9.60
C LEU A 89 1.32 -3.36 -10.69
N ALA A 90 0.66 -2.34 -11.22
CA ALA A 90 -0.39 -2.52 -12.21
C ALA A 90 0.14 -2.78 -13.63
N LYS A 91 1.43 -2.65 -13.84
CA LYS A 91 2.03 -2.85 -15.16
C LYS A 91 2.26 -4.31 -15.50
#